data_8e2532a86568638b48dce9dbff545510
#
_entry.id   8e2532a86568638b48dce9dbff545510
#
_cell.length_a   1.000
_cell.length_b   1.000
_cell.length_c   1.000
_cell.angle_alpha   90.00
_cell.angle_beta   90.00
_cell.angle_gamma   90.00
#
_symmetry.space_group_name_H-M   'P 1'
#
loop_
_entity.id
_entity.type
_entity.pdbx_description
1 polymer ?
#
loop_
_entity_poly.entity_id
_entity_poly.type
_entity_poly.pdbx_seq_one_letter_code
_entity_poly.pdbx_strand_id
1 'polypeptide(L)'
;MFYIIEDNIRIKKWENTQPLYVVEGKRKMFPLDRGEYEQLKACDGLTDLAPNDVLYRLEMMGIIRRCEKGEVSLKEDQIREYPNYFFRDIDWTITERCNFNCLHCFHAADNNRHKEEFSREEAFRLLREAKECGITGIRLTGGEPTLFPYIREVMQEMRNLEIPLDTLITNGYGLDEELIGFVKSLHPKAVIMLSFDGIGTHDWLRQHEGAEEQVKNTIRLCKKAGLYMKVNMNANRRNRDVIFDSTVMLAEMGVDEVRIIKTTEAPRWQLNAADDSLTIGEYYNLSAEFARQYREHGLALPVTIWQSLFLNGKKQTFSVLPVKASACNYHEEALICNAMTRKVSVQANGEIIPCAPLAGLYTLLGIKMGNIKTEGLKKTLTEGPLIENVIHTVGDKRTYSQKCGGCPYFENCQGGCPALSMLFSGSLLGPDDYKCAFYSGEYYNAFCNVLEGWKNLTPM
;
A
#
# COMPACT_ATOMS: atom_id res chain seq x y z
N MET A 1 -10.87 32.36 28.14
CA MET A 1 -10.13 31.22 28.70
C MET A 1 -8.96 30.91 27.79
N PHE A 2 -7.86 30.39 28.33
CA PHE A 2 -6.68 30.04 27.53
C PHE A 2 -6.64 28.51 27.36
N TYR A 3 -6.26 28.08 26.17
CA TYR A 3 -6.16 26.65 25.81
C TYR A 3 -4.86 26.39 25.08
N ILE A 4 -4.31 25.20 25.25
CA ILE A 4 -3.19 24.68 24.46
C ILE A 4 -3.48 23.28 23.94
N ILE A 5 -2.83 22.91 22.87
CA ILE A 5 -2.88 21.57 22.29
C ILE A 5 -2.09 20.61 23.19
N GLU A 6 -2.64 19.43 23.48
CA GLU A 6 -1.96 18.41 24.27
C GLU A 6 -0.64 18.00 23.64
N ASP A 7 0.38 17.75 24.45
CA ASP A 7 1.77 17.50 23.99
C ASP A 7 1.89 16.32 23.03
N ASN A 8 1.02 15.33 23.14
CA ASN A 8 1.01 14.14 22.32
C ASN A 8 0.16 14.26 21.05
N ILE A 9 -0.37 15.45 20.76
CA ILE A 9 -1.19 15.71 19.59
C ILE A 9 -0.41 16.47 18.53
N ARG A 10 -0.57 16.10 17.27
CA ARG A 10 -0.07 16.82 16.11
C ARG A 10 -1.22 17.04 15.13
N ILE A 11 -1.31 18.26 14.62
CA ILE A 11 -2.30 18.67 13.64
C ILE A 11 -1.60 18.84 12.31
N LYS A 12 -2.09 18.18 11.28
CA LYS A 12 -1.49 18.21 9.94
C LYS A 12 -2.54 18.50 8.89
N LYS A 13 -2.19 19.34 7.92
CA LYS A 13 -3.03 19.66 6.77
C LYS A 13 -2.19 19.64 5.51
N TRP A 14 -2.71 19.05 4.44
CA TRP A 14 -2.15 19.08 3.10
C TRP A 14 -3.13 19.74 2.14
N GLU A 15 -2.64 20.18 0.97
CA GLU A 15 -3.42 20.95 0.01
C GLU A 15 -4.75 20.28 -0.39
N ASN A 16 -4.76 18.99 -0.66
CA ASN A 16 -5.92 18.23 -1.14
C ASN A 16 -6.64 17.39 -0.08
N THR A 17 -6.43 17.67 1.18
CA THR A 17 -7.07 16.86 2.25
C THR A 17 -7.64 17.74 3.35
N GLN A 18 -8.62 17.18 4.08
CA GLN A 18 -9.11 17.80 5.30
C GLN A 18 -8.03 17.78 6.38
N PRO A 19 -8.03 18.75 7.30
CA PRO A 19 -7.14 18.73 8.44
C PRO A 19 -7.27 17.43 9.24
N LEU A 20 -6.15 16.93 9.71
CA LEU A 20 -6.08 15.69 10.48
C LEU A 20 -5.35 15.95 11.80
N TYR A 21 -5.80 15.32 12.89
CA TYR A 21 -4.97 15.24 14.07
C TYR A 21 -4.33 13.86 14.21
N VAL A 22 -3.15 13.82 14.77
CA VAL A 22 -2.37 12.60 14.99
C VAL A 22 -1.97 12.54 16.45
N VAL A 23 -2.30 11.44 17.12
CA VAL A 23 -1.80 11.18 18.48
C VAL A 23 -0.39 10.62 18.37
N GLU A 24 0.56 11.24 19.07
CA GLU A 24 1.96 10.81 19.05
C GLU A 24 2.12 9.33 19.44
N GLY A 25 2.98 8.63 18.70
CA GLY A 25 3.20 7.19 18.90
C GLY A 25 2.08 6.27 18.39
N LYS A 26 0.97 6.82 17.91
CA LYS A 26 -0.10 6.07 17.25
C LYS A 26 -0.11 6.39 15.76
N ARG A 27 -0.17 5.36 14.91
CA ARG A 27 -0.29 5.53 13.44
C ARG A 27 -1.74 5.81 13.00
N LYS A 28 -2.56 6.43 13.83
CA LYS A 28 -3.95 6.76 13.53
C LYS A 28 -4.07 8.25 13.28
N MET A 29 -4.71 8.60 12.18
CA MET A 29 -5.09 9.94 11.82
C MET A 29 -6.60 10.04 11.86
N PHE A 30 -7.10 11.12 12.43
CA PHE A 30 -8.53 11.38 12.55
C PHE A 30 -8.85 12.72 11.88
N PRO A 31 -9.93 12.80 11.07
CA PRO A 31 -10.31 14.04 10.42
C PRO A 31 -10.80 15.07 11.45
N LEU A 32 -10.51 16.33 11.15
CA LEU A 32 -11.06 17.50 11.83
C LEU A 32 -11.95 18.25 10.84
N ASP A 33 -13.01 18.86 11.33
CA ASP A 33 -13.74 19.81 10.51
C ASP A 33 -12.99 21.16 10.44
N ARG A 34 -13.46 22.03 9.52
CA ARG A 34 -12.82 23.34 9.33
C ARG A 34 -12.90 24.22 10.58
N GLY A 35 -14.02 24.18 11.29
CA GLY A 35 -14.22 24.96 12.52
C GLY A 35 -13.30 24.50 13.65
N GLU A 36 -13.16 23.19 13.83
CA GLU A 36 -12.20 22.59 14.78
C GLU A 36 -10.77 23.02 14.48
N TYR A 37 -10.39 22.98 13.21
CA TYR A 37 -9.04 23.35 12.79
C TYR A 37 -8.72 24.81 13.07
N GLU A 38 -9.62 25.74 12.74
CA GLU A 38 -9.41 27.17 13.01
C GLU A 38 -9.37 27.47 14.53
N GLN A 39 -10.20 26.79 15.32
CA GLN A 39 -10.13 26.93 16.80
C GLN A 39 -8.81 26.39 17.35
N LEU A 40 -8.31 25.27 16.83
CA LEU A 40 -7.03 24.71 17.25
C LEU A 40 -5.84 25.65 16.96
N LYS A 41 -5.87 26.41 15.86
CA LYS A 41 -4.85 27.42 15.56
C LYS A 41 -4.79 28.54 16.59
N ALA A 42 -5.90 28.82 17.28
CA ALA A 42 -5.99 29.83 18.30
C ALA A 42 -5.72 29.28 19.73
N CYS A 43 -5.52 27.94 19.88
CA CYS A 43 -5.19 27.33 21.16
C CYS A 43 -3.67 27.39 21.43
N ASP A 44 -3.15 28.60 21.58
CA ASP A 44 -1.72 28.92 21.73
C ASP A 44 -1.30 29.28 23.17
N GLY A 45 -2.25 29.26 24.11
CA GLY A 45 -2.04 29.67 25.49
C GLY A 45 -1.96 31.19 25.71
N LEU A 46 -2.04 31.98 24.63
CA LEU A 46 -1.94 33.46 24.66
C LEU A 46 -3.25 34.13 24.28
N THR A 47 -4.00 33.51 23.35
CA THR A 47 -5.27 34.03 22.85
C THR A 47 -6.40 33.73 23.83
N ASP A 48 -7.14 34.78 24.25
CA ASP A 48 -8.32 34.63 25.09
C ASP A 48 -9.51 34.16 24.24
N LEU A 49 -9.93 32.93 24.45
CA LEU A 49 -11.02 32.30 23.70
C LEU A 49 -12.30 32.20 24.54
N ALA A 50 -13.40 32.66 23.98
CA ALA A 50 -14.72 32.44 24.58
C ALA A 50 -15.08 30.95 24.51
N PRO A 51 -15.56 30.32 25.60
CA PRO A 51 -16.02 28.94 25.58
C PRO A 51 -17.12 28.74 24.53
N ASN A 52 -17.02 27.66 23.78
CA ASN A 52 -18.01 27.27 22.79
C ASN A 52 -18.03 25.72 22.61
N ASP A 53 -18.96 25.20 21.83
CA ASP A 53 -19.16 23.77 21.65
C ASP A 53 -17.98 23.07 20.97
N VAL A 54 -17.26 23.79 20.10
CA VAL A 54 -16.07 23.24 19.42
C VAL A 54 -14.95 23.03 20.42
N LEU A 55 -14.62 24.06 21.23
CA LEU A 55 -13.59 23.96 22.27
C LEU A 55 -13.95 22.88 23.30
N TYR A 56 -15.22 22.81 23.72
CA TYR A 56 -15.67 21.76 24.63
C TYR A 56 -15.47 20.36 24.02
N ARG A 57 -15.83 20.18 22.77
CA ARG A 57 -15.64 18.91 22.06
C ARG A 57 -14.16 18.52 21.94
N LEU A 58 -13.30 19.45 21.54
CA LEU A 58 -11.86 19.23 21.45
C LEU A 58 -11.21 18.89 22.81
N GLU A 59 -11.68 19.55 23.89
CA GLU A 59 -11.26 19.25 25.26
C GLU A 59 -11.68 17.84 25.68
N MET A 60 -12.95 17.46 25.43
CA MET A 60 -13.46 16.11 25.69
C MET A 60 -12.77 15.00 24.88
N MET A 61 -12.29 15.34 23.71
CA MET A 61 -11.51 14.42 22.86
C MET A 61 -10.05 14.30 23.32
N GLY A 62 -9.61 15.11 24.30
CA GLY A 62 -8.23 15.15 24.76
C GLY A 62 -7.25 15.70 23.71
N ILE A 63 -7.72 16.61 22.86
CA ILE A 63 -6.89 17.28 21.83
C ILE A 63 -6.31 18.58 22.41
N ILE A 64 -7.10 19.29 23.22
CA ILE A 64 -6.69 20.50 23.92
C ILE A 64 -6.94 20.37 25.42
N ARG A 65 -6.27 21.22 26.20
CA ARG A 65 -6.54 21.43 27.61
C ARG A 65 -6.55 22.91 27.95
N ARG A 66 -7.25 23.26 29.04
CA ARG A 66 -7.17 24.60 29.63
C ARG A 66 -5.80 24.82 30.23
N CYS A 67 -5.35 26.07 30.20
CA CYS A 67 -4.07 26.47 30.73
C CYS A 67 -4.15 27.86 31.37
N GLU A 68 -3.09 28.26 32.03
CA GLU A 68 -2.89 29.65 32.46
C GLU A 68 -2.40 30.51 31.30
N LYS A 69 -2.67 31.81 31.34
CA LYS A 69 -2.17 32.74 30.32
C LYS A 69 -0.64 32.74 30.28
N GLY A 70 -0.11 32.50 29.09
CA GLY A 70 1.33 32.45 28.85
C GLY A 70 1.95 31.06 28.96
N GLU A 71 1.16 30.05 29.27
CA GLU A 71 1.56 28.66 29.09
C GLU A 71 1.59 28.34 27.58
N VAL A 72 2.75 28.06 27.04
CA VAL A 72 2.92 27.81 25.61
C VAL A 72 3.13 26.33 25.38
N SER A 73 2.63 25.82 24.27
CA SER A 73 2.96 24.47 23.81
C SER A 73 4.47 24.34 23.57
N LEU A 74 5.06 23.27 24.09
CA LEU A 74 6.51 23.03 24.04
C LEU A 74 7.04 22.62 22.67
N LYS A 75 6.17 22.42 21.66
CA LYS A 75 6.58 21.88 20.36
C LYS A 75 6.17 22.80 19.22
N GLU A 76 7.16 23.39 18.56
CA GLU A 76 7.00 24.25 17.37
C GLU A 76 6.24 23.57 16.21
N ASP A 77 6.15 22.22 16.21
CA ASP A 77 5.56 21.40 15.14
C ASP A 77 4.15 20.88 15.43
N GLN A 78 3.44 21.41 16.43
CA GLN A 78 2.11 20.88 16.76
C GLN A 78 1.05 21.13 15.67
N ILE A 79 1.14 22.25 14.95
CA ILE A 79 0.31 22.53 13.78
C ILE A 79 1.22 22.69 12.57
N ARG A 80 1.02 21.88 11.55
CA ARG A 80 1.82 21.94 10.33
C ARG A 80 0.96 21.84 9.08
N GLU A 81 1.14 22.85 8.20
CA GLU A 81 0.53 22.86 6.88
C GLU A 81 1.59 22.50 5.81
N TYR A 82 1.18 21.64 4.87
CA TYR A 82 2.03 21.18 3.78
C TYR A 82 1.44 21.65 2.46
N PRO A 83 2.22 22.33 1.61
CA PRO A 83 1.74 22.87 0.34
C PRO A 83 1.63 21.81 -0.76
N ASN A 84 2.20 20.62 -0.55
CA ASN A 84 2.10 19.50 -1.49
C ASN A 84 0.78 18.76 -1.31
N TYR A 85 0.37 18.01 -2.33
CA TYR A 85 -0.74 17.07 -2.22
C TYR A 85 -0.44 15.98 -1.19
N PHE A 86 -1.50 15.44 -0.59
CA PHE A 86 -1.36 14.42 0.44
C PHE A 86 -0.94 13.09 -0.17
N PHE A 87 0.27 12.66 0.17
CA PHE A 87 0.73 11.29 -0.01
C PHE A 87 1.22 10.78 1.36
N ARG A 88 0.57 9.72 1.86
CA ARG A 88 0.89 9.19 3.18
C ARG A 88 2.22 8.45 3.19
N ASP A 89 2.41 7.58 2.20
CA ASP A 89 3.50 6.63 2.16
C ASP A 89 4.30 6.73 0.85
N ILE A 90 5.57 6.37 0.91
CA ILE A 90 6.41 6.14 -0.26
C ILE A 90 6.68 4.63 -0.39
N ASP A 91 6.39 4.05 -1.56
CA ASP A 91 6.95 2.78 -2.00
C ASP A 91 8.29 3.07 -2.68
N TRP A 92 9.40 2.79 -2.01
CA TRP A 92 10.72 3.17 -2.48
C TRP A 92 11.51 1.98 -3.01
N THR A 93 11.69 1.92 -4.33
CA THR A 93 12.63 1.02 -5.01
C THR A 93 14.03 1.62 -4.88
N ILE A 94 14.75 1.26 -3.81
CA ILE A 94 16.02 1.91 -3.45
C ILE A 94 17.18 1.48 -4.36
N THR A 95 17.09 0.28 -4.94
CA THR A 95 18.06 -0.30 -5.88
C THR A 95 17.37 -1.23 -6.86
N GLU A 96 17.84 -1.31 -8.08
CA GLU A 96 17.44 -2.33 -9.07
C GLU A 96 18.27 -3.61 -8.99
N ARG A 97 19.38 -3.59 -8.24
CA ARG A 97 20.17 -4.81 -8.03
C ARG A 97 19.35 -5.87 -7.34
N CYS A 98 19.38 -7.09 -7.88
CA CYS A 98 18.71 -8.24 -7.33
C CYS A 98 19.56 -9.49 -7.54
N ASN A 99 19.54 -10.38 -6.56
CA ASN A 99 20.17 -11.70 -6.64
C ASN A 99 19.28 -12.76 -7.30
N PHE A 100 17.97 -12.42 -7.57
CA PHE A 100 17.03 -13.28 -8.27
C PHE A 100 16.74 -12.76 -9.67
N ASN A 101 16.19 -13.65 -10.54
CA ASN A 101 15.83 -13.32 -11.92
C ASN A 101 14.37 -13.68 -12.25
N CYS A 102 13.45 -13.34 -11.36
CA CYS A 102 12.05 -13.74 -11.40
C CYS A 102 11.40 -13.53 -12.77
N LEU A 103 10.65 -14.52 -13.25
CA LEU A 103 9.95 -14.49 -14.54
C LEU A 103 8.89 -13.37 -14.63
N HIS A 104 8.30 -13.01 -13.50
CA HIS A 104 7.19 -12.06 -13.38
C HIS A 104 7.59 -10.69 -12.82
N CYS A 105 8.88 -10.36 -12.81
CA CYS A 105 9.34 -9.10 -12.22
C CYS A 105 8.72 -7.89 -12.93
N PHE A 106 7.85 -7.16 -12.25
CA PHE A 106 7.18 -5.99 -12.81
C PHE A 106 8.04 -4.72 -12.82
N HIS A 107 9.16 -4.70 -12.09
CA HIS A 107 10.15 -3.61 -12.17
C HIS A 107 10.98 -3.66 -13.46
N ALA A 108 11.06 -4.81 -14.11
CA ALA A 108 11.79 -4.98 -15.35
C ALA A 108 10.84 -5.01 -16.56
N ALA A 109 11.15 -4.23 -17.59
CA ALA A 109 10.39 -4.21 -18.85
C ALA A 109 10.79 -5.38 -19.78
N ASP A 110 12.01 -5.90 -19.62
CA ASP A 110 12.62 -6.96 -20.43
C ASP A 110 13.48 -7.88 -19.56
N ASN A 111 14.30 -8.73 -20.21
CA ASN A 111 15.22 -9.61 -19.52
C ASN A 111 16.58 -8.97 -19.17
N ASN A 112 16.81 -7.72 -19.55
CA ASN A 112 18.02 -6.99 -19.19
C ASN A 112 17.91 -6.48 -17.76
N ARG A 113 19.02 -6.56 -17.04
CA ARG A 113 19.10 -6.05 -15.66
C ARG A 113 19.63 -4.63 -15.69
N HIS A 114 18.78 -3.69 -15.36
CA HIS A 114 19.19 -2.35 -14.99
C HIS A 114 19.88 -2.41 -13.61
N LYS A 115 20.78 -1.45 -13.35
CA LYS A 115 21.55 -1.40 -12.11
C LYS A 115 21.46 -0.02 -11.45
N GLU A 116 20.40 0.69 -11.73
CA GLU A 116 20.15 1.99 -11.11
C GLU A 116 19.95 1.82 -9.61
N GLU A 117 20.49 2.75 -8.86
CA GLU A 117 20.30 2.85 -7.42
C GLU A 117 20.49 4.29 -6.95
N PHE A 118 20.07 4.55 -5.74
CA PHE A 118 20.36 5.81 -5.08
C PHE A 118 21.81 5.84 -4.61
N SER A 119 22.46 7.02 -4.71
CA SER A 119 23.63 7.26 -3.91
C SER A 119 23.21 7.45 -2.44
N ARG A 120 24.17 7.41 -1.51
CA ARG A 120 23.92 7.69 -0.11
C ARG A 120 23.30 9.09 0.09
N GLU A 121 23.86 10.08 -0.59
CA GLU A 121 23.44 11.48 -0.50
C GLU A 121 22.02 11.69 -1.05
N GLU A 122 21.69 11.06 -2.18
CA GLU A 122 20.36 11.10 -2.75
C GLU A 122 19.34 10.43 -1.82
N ALA A 123 19.69 9.30 -1.22
CA ALA A 123 18.83 8.60 -0.26
C ALA A 123 18.51 9.47 0.96
N PHE A 124 19.52 10.08 1.55
CA PHE A 124 19.31 10.99 2.69
C PHE A 124 18.55 12.27 2.32
N ARG A 125 18.77 12.80 1.11
CA ARG A 125 17.99 13.93 0.61
C ARG A 125 16.51 13.55 0.49
N LEU A 126 16.19 12.41 -0.12
CA LEU A 126 14.80 11.92 -0.22
C LEU A 126 14.15 11.82 1.16
N LEU A 127 14.84 11.29 2.16
CA LEU A 127 14.29 11.17 3.52
C LEU A 127 13.99 12.53 4.16
N ARG A 128 14.86 13.51 4.00
CA ARG A 128 14.61 14.88 4.49
C ARG A 128 13.41 15.52 3.79
N GLU A 129 13.37 15.44 2.45
CA GLU A 129 12.25 15.96 1.67
C GLU A 129 10.94 15.23 2.01
N ALA A 130 10.99 13.91 2.28
CA ALA A 130 9.83 13.15 2.74
C ALA A 130 9.29 13.66 4.08
N LYS A 131 10.17 13.98 5.04
CA LYS A 131 9.76 14.62 6.30
C LYS A 131 9.13 16.00 6.06
N GLU A 132 9.72 16.80 5.18
CA GLU A 132 9.21 18.13 4.81
C GLU A 132 7.86 18.08 4.09
N CYS A 133 7.59 17.03 3.32
CA CYS A 133 6.31 16.79 2.66
C CYS A 133 5.25 16.13 3.56
N GLY A 134 5.61 15.79 4.79
CA GLY A 134 4.69 15.16 5.74
C GLY A 134 4.43 13.68 5.49
N ILE A 135 5.33 12.99 4.78
CA ILE A 135 5.27 11.54 4.60
C ILE A 135 5.33 10.85 5.96
N THR A 136 4.44 9.88 6.18
CA THR A 136 4.25 9.23 7.47
C THR A 136 4.74 7.78 7.52
N GLY A 137 5.20 7.25 6.39
CA GLY A 137 5.75 5.90 6.32
C GLY A 137 6.48 5.63 5.01
N ILE A 138 7.47 4.77 5.06
CA ILE A 138 8.19 4.32 3.87
C ILE A 138 8.14 2.80 3.82
N ARG A 139 7.85 2.29 2.62
CA ARG A 139 7.98 0.88 2.29
C ARG A 139 9.22 0.71 1.44
N LEU A 140 10.23 0.06 1.97
CA LEU A 140 11.46 -0.22 1.24
C LEU A 140 11.27 -1.47 0.38
N THR A 141 11.59 -1.32 -0.89
CA THR A 141 11.60 -2.38 -1.90
C THR A 141 12.78 -2.16 -2.84
N GLY A 142 12.84 -2.95 -3.90
CA GLY A 142 13.87 -2.78 -4.91
C GLY A 142 13.81 -3.92 -5.92
N GLY A 143 14.94 -4.18 -6.54
CA GLY A 143 15.27 -5.52 -6.94
C GLY A 143 15.31 -6.39 -5.67
N GLU A 144 16.39 -6.22 -4.89
CA GLU A 144 16.43 -6.73 -3.50
C GLU A 144 17.03 -5.64 -2.59
N PRO A 145 16.25 -5.04 -1.68
CA PRO A 145 16.70 -3.89 -0.88
C PRO A 145 17.85 -4.23 0.07
N THR A 146 18.01 -5.49 0.49
CA THR A 146 19.12 -5.93 1.35
C THR A 146 20.48 -5.87 0.64
N LEU A 147 20.51 -5.74 -0.68
CA LEU A 147 21.74 -5.55 -1.47
C LEU A 147 22.16 -4.07 -1.57
N PHE A 148 21.33 -3.14 -1.09
CA PHE A 148 21.70 -1.73 -1.08
C PHE A 148 22.79 -1.47 -0.03
N PRO A 149 23.97 -0.91 -0.42
CA PRO A 149 25.13 -0.83 0.48
C PRO A 149 24.86 -0.03 1.77
N TYR A 150 23.97 0.95 1.71
CA TYR A 150 23.68 1.88 2.81
C TYR A 150 22.33 1.59 3.48
N ILE A 151 21.79 0.36 3.34
CA ILE A 151 20.45 0.02 3.84
C ILE A 151 20.30 0.27 5.35
N ARG A 152 21.32 -0.06 6.13
CA ARG A 152 21.33 0.15 7.58
C ARG A 152 21.34 1.65 7.94
N GLU A 153 22.14 2.43 7.22
CA GLU A 153 22.20 3.89 7.43
C GLU A 153 20.88 4.55 7.07
N VAL A 154 20.24 4.13 5.97
CA VAL A 154 18.91 4.60 5.57
C VAL A 154 17.87 4.31 6.65
N MET A 155 17.82 3.09 7.18
CA MET A 155 16.90 2.74 8.27
C MET A 155 17.19 3.53 9.54
N GLN A 156 18.47 3.78 9.87
CA GLN A 156 18.83 4.63 11.01
C GLN A 156 18.38 6.07 10.80
N GLU A 157 18.58 6.62 9.60
CA GLU A 157 18.16 7.99 9.28
C GLU A 157 16.62 8.12 9.28
N MET A 158 15.90 7.11 8.78
CA MET A 158 14.45 7.06 8.91
C MET A 158 14.02 7.14 10.39
N ARG A 159 14.73 6.46 11.29
CA ARG A 159 14.47 6.53 12.73
C ARG A 159 14.76 7.92 13.28
N ASN A 160 15.89 8.56 12.91
CA ASN A 160 16.28 9.90 13.34
C ASN A 160 15.24 10.94 12.91
N LEU A 161 14.70 10.82 11.70
CA LEU A 161 13.68 11.69 11.14
C LEU A 161 12.25 11.35 11.60
N GLU A 162 12.09 10.32 12.45
CA GLU A 162 10.79 9.81 12.90
C GLU A 162 9.87 9.36 11.73
N ILE A 163 10.46 8.89 10.64
CA ILE A 163 9.74 8.29 9.54
C ILE A 163 9.73 6.76 9.74
N PRO A 164 8.59 6.14 10.01
CA PRO A 164 8.54 4.70 10.22
C PRO A 164 8.92 3.91 8.96
N LEU A 165 9.71 2.85 9.12
CA LEU A 165 9.73 1.75 8.16
C LEU A 165 8.41 1.00 8.30
N ASP A 166 7.53 1.20 7.34
CA ASP A 166 6.21 0.55 7.33
C ASP A 166 6.32 -0.91 6.92
N THR A 167 7.04 -1.15 5.83
CA THR A 167 7.24 -2.50 5.30
C THR A 167 8.62 -2.61 4.66
N LEU A 168 9.31 -3.71 4.93
CA LEU A 168 10.45 -4.16 4.14
C LEU A 168 9.99 -5.29 3.22
N ILE A 169 10.01 -5.05 1.90
CA ILE A 169 9.62 -6.03 0.89
C ILE A 169 10.90 -6.65 0.33
N THR A 170 11.08 -7.94 0.54
CA THR A 170 12.32 -8.64 0.24
C THR A 170 12.06 -10.07 -0.22
N ASN A 171 12.98 -10.64 -0.98
CA ASN A 171 12.97 -12.06 -1.30
C ASN A 171 13.45 -12.94 -0.12
N GLY A 172 13.96 -12.32 0.95
CA GLY A 172 14.39 -12.97 2.18
C GLY A 172 15.82 -13.52 2.16
N TYR A 173 16.48 -13.56 1.02
CA TYR A 173 17.82 -14.18 0.90
C TYR A 173 18.91 -13.45 1.73
N GLY A 174 18.83 -12.12 1.79
CA GLY A 174 19.78 -11.29 2.54
C GLY A 174 19.37 -10.97 3.98
N LEU A 175 18.28 -11.53 4.49
CA LEU A 175 17.82 -11.32 5.86
C LEU A 175 18.44 -12.37 6.81
N ASP A 176 19.56 -12.03 7.44
CA ASP A 176 20.16 -12.80 8.53
C ASP A 176 19.66 -12.34 9.92
N GLU A 177 20.05 -13.06 10.97
CA GLU A 177 19.67 -12.72 12.36
C GLU A 177 20.13 -11.31 12.76
N GLU A 178 21.27 -10.84 12.27
CA GLU A 178 21.82 -9.52 12.58
C GLU A 178 20.96 -8.40 11.98
N LEU A 179 20.64 -8.48 10.68
CA LEU A 179 19.80 -7.49 10.03
C LEU A 179 18.36 -7.50 10.54
N ILE A 180 17.81 -8.69 10.82
CA ILE A 180 16.50 -8.86 11.47
C ILE A 180 16.48 -8.18 12.84
N GLY A 181 17.50 -8.41 13.68
CA GLY A 181 17.66 -7.77 14.98
C GLY A 181 17.79 -6.27 14.88
N PHE A 182 18.54 -5.77 13.89
CA PHE A 182 18.68 -4.33 13.60
C PHE A 182 17.34 -3.70 13.22
N VAL A 183 16.60 -4.29 12.28
CA VAL A 183 15.24 -3.82 11.91
C VAL A 183 14.33 -3.80 13.14
N LYS A 184 14.31 -4.87 13.94
CA LYS A 184 13.48 -4.95 15.14
C LYS A 184 13.80 -3.87 16.17
N SER A 185 15.08 -3.55 16.36
CA SER A 185 15.52 -2.54 17.33
C SER A 185 15.10 -1.13 16.95
N LEU A 186 15.20 -0.75 15.66
CA LEU A 186 14.88 0.57 15.17
C LEU A 186 13.41 0.76 14.82
N HIS A 187 12.81 -0.26 14.23
CA HIS A 187 11.44 -0.24 13.68
C HIS A 187 10.63 -1.45 14.17
N PRO A 188 10.33 -1.56 15.47
CA PRO A 188 9.71 -2.75 16.05
C PRO A 188 8.32 -3.09 15.50
N LYS A 189 7.68 -2.14 14.81
CA LYS A 189 6.37 -2.31 14.15
C LYS A 189 6.48 -2.51 12.65
N ALA A 190 7.68 -2.60 12.09
CA ALA A 190 7.88 -2.86 10.67
C ALA A 190 7.27 -4.22 10.29
N VAL A 191 6.67 -4.26 9.12
CA VAL A 191 6.19 -5.49 8.51
C VAL A 191 7.27 -6.05 7.60
N ILE A 192 7.66 -7.30 7.79
CA ILE A 192 8.48 -8.02 6.81
C ILE A 192 7.54 -8.68 5.81
N MET A 193 7.65 -8.28 4.55
CA MET A 193 6.85 -8.82 3.47
C MET A 193 7.75 -9.67 2.57
N LEU A 194 7.59 -10.99 2.70
CA LEU A 194 8.33 -11.97 1.91
C LEU A 194 7.54 -12.40 0.68
N SER A 195 8.28 -12.93 -0.28
CA SER A 195 7.71 -13.57 -1.45
C SER A 195 7.80 -15.08 -1.31
N PHE A 196 6.68 -15.78 -1.53
CA PHE A 196 6.66 -17.24 -1.63
C PHE A 196 5.54 -17.66 -2.59
N ASP A 197 5.84 -18.41 -3.63
CA ASP A 197 4.90 -18.64 -4.74
C ASP A 197 4.46 -20.11 -4.87
N GLY A 198 4.49 -20.83 -3.75
CA GLY A 198 3.98 -22.20 -3.68
C GLY A 198 5.06 -23.27 -3.58
N ILE A 199 4.72 -24.33 -2.89
CA ILE A 199 5.55 -25.51 -2.68
C ILE A 199 5.94 -26.13 -4.03
N GLY A 200 7.24 -26.35 -4.24
CA GLY A 200 7.79 -26.96 -5.46
C GLY A 200 7.74 -26.06 -6.71
N THR A 201 7.21 -24.84 -6.60
CA THR A 201 7.07 -23.91 -7.73
C THR A 201 7.80 -22.59 -7.51
N HIS A 202 8.19 -22.30 -6.28
CA HIS A 202 8.83 -21.04 -5.92
C HIS A 202 10.15 -20.83 -6.66
N ASP A 203 11.07 -21.80 -6.66
CA ASP A 203 12.38 -21.72 -7.33
C ASP A 203 12.24 -21.46 -8.84
N TRP A 204 11.26 -22.12 -9.47
CA TRP A 204 10.97 -21.89 -10.88
C TRP A 204 10.56 -20.45 -11.16
N LEU A 205 9.59 -19.91 -10.41
CA LEU A 205 9.09 -18.55 -10.65
C LEU A 205 10.16 -17.49 -10.33
N ARG A 206 10.99 -17.76 -9.31
CA ARG A 206 12.07 -16.87 -8.88
C ARG A 206 13.36 -17.03 -9.69
N GLN A 207 13.47 -18.10 -10.49
CA GLN A 207 14.68 -18.44 -11.26
C GLN A 207 15.93 -18.49 -10.35
N HIS A 208 15.75 -19.14 -9.18
CA HIS A 208 16.80 -19.28 -8.18
C HIS A 208 16.62 -20.59 -7.42
N GLU A 209 17.57 -21.51 -7.57
CA GLU A 209 17.57 -22.79 -6.89
C GLU A 209 17.75 -22.61 -5.37
N GLY A 210 16.95 -23.30 -4.56
CA GLY A 210 16.98 -23.21 -3.11
C GLY A 210 16.28 -21.99 -2.52
N ALA A 211 15.65 -21.13 -3.35
CA ALA A 211 14.90 -19.97 -2.86
C ALA A 211 13.75 -20.37 -1.93
N GLU A 212 13.09 -21.51 -2.17
CA GLU A 212 12.01 -22.01 -1.33
C GLU A 212 12.47 -22.31 0.10
N GLU A 213 13.56 -23.06 0.26
CA GLU A 213 14.09 -23.37 1.59
C GLU A 213 14.66 -22.14 2.29
N GLN A 214 15.28 -21.23 1.53
CA GLN A 214 15.79 -19.99 2.09
C GLN A 214 14.67 -19.11 2.66
N VAL A 215 13.56 -18.94 1.95
CA VAL A 215 12.45 -18.12 2.44
C VAL A 215 11.78 -18.76 3.67
N LYS A 216 11.65 -20.09 3.71
CA LYS A 216 11.17 -20.82 4.90
C LYS A 216 12.07 -20.58 6.10
N ASN A 217 13.40 -20.61 5.91
CA ASN A 217 14.35 -20.30 6.98
C ASN A 217 14.19 -18.85 7.47
N THR A 218 14.09 -17.88 6.55
CA THR A 218 13.88 -16.47 6.88
C THR A 218 12.58 -16.25 7.66
N ILE A 219 11.50 -16.98 7.34
CA ILE A 219 10.25 -16.94 8.11
C ILE A 219 10.51 -17.33 9.57
N ARG A 220 11.23 -18.46 9.79
CA ARG A 220 11.55 -18.93 11.16
C ARG A 220 12.35 -17.88 11.94
N LEU A 221 13.37 -17.26 11.31
CA LEU A 221 14.19 -16.23 11.95
C LEU A 221 13.37 -14.98 12.32
N CYS A 222 12.54 -14.48 11.40
CA CYS A 222 11.69 -13.33 11.66
C CYS A 222 10.65 -13.59 12.77
N LYS A 223 10.07 -14.80 12.79
CA LYS A 223 9.12 -15.18 13.85
C LYS A 223 9.81 -15.30 15.22
N LYS A 224 11.02 -15.87 15.27
CA LYS A 224 11.86 -15.90 16.49
C LYS A 224 12.13 -14.49 17.02
N ALA A 225 12.33 -13.50 16.14
CA ALA A 225 12.51 -12.10 16.49
C ALA A 225 11.20 -11.36 16.84
N GLY A 226 10.04 -11.98 16.70
CA GLY A 226 8.73 -11.39 16.97
C GLY A 226 8.35 -10.26 16.00
N LEU A 227 8.77 -10.33 14.74
CA LEU A 227 8.35 -9.42 13.69
C LEU A 227 7.01 -9.87 13.10
N TYR A 228 6.21 -8.89 12.67
CA TYR A 228 4.98 -9.15 11.92
C TYR A 228 5.32 -9.49 10.47
N MET A 229 4.77 -10.58 9.98
CA MET A 229 5.11 -11.12 8.67
C MET A 229 3.92 -11.23 7.75
N LYS A 230 4.12 -10.76 6.52
CA LYS A 230 3.23 -11.00 5.39
C LYS A 230 3.95 -11.78 4.31
N VAL A 231 3.22 -12.63 3.61
CA VAL A 231 3.73 -13.33 2.44
C VAL A 231 2.89 -12.96 1.23
N ASN A 232 3.56 -12.53 0.15
CA ASN A 232 2.94 -12.39 -1.17
C ASN A 232 3.17 -13.66 -1.98
N MET A 233 2.10 -14.18 -2.57
CA MET A 233 2.10 -15.35 -3.45
C MET A 233 1.50 -14.95 -4.80
N ASN A 234 2.23 -15.18 -5.90
CA ASN A 234 1.73 -14.93 -7.25
C ASN A 234 1.06 -16.19 -7.80
N ALA A 235 -0.23 -16.10 -8.10
CA ALA A 235 -1.02 -17.18 -8.65
C ALA A 235 -0.93 -17.22 -10.18
N ASN A 236 -0.61 -18.38 -10.73
CA ASN A 236 -0.54 -18.67 -12.16
C ASN A 236 -0.99 -20.13 -12.41
N ARG A 237 -1.06 -20.58 -13.66
CA ARG A 237 -1.50 -21.94 -13.98
C ARG A 237 -0.59 -23.01 -13.38
N ARG A 238 0.70 -22.74 -13.27
CA ARG A 238 1.68 -23.72 -12.82
C ARG A 238 1.64 -24.00 -11.32
N ASN A 239 1.22 -23.01 -10.51
CA ASN A 239 1.16 -23.17 -9.05
C ASN A 239 -0.26 -23.20 -8.46
N ARG A 240 -1.31 -23.06 -9.28
CA ARG A 240 -2.69 -22.96 -8.80
C ARG A 240 -3.11 -24.11 -7.87
N ASP A 241 -2.61 -25.31 -8.14
CA ASP A 241 -2.99 -26.53 -7.40
C ASP A 241 -2.28 -26.67 -6.04
N VAL A 242 -1.22 -25.90 -5.80
CA VAL A 242 -0.46 -25.92 -4.55
C VAL A 242 -0.64 -24.64 -3.68
N ILE A 243 -1.43 -23.68 -4.14
CA ILE A 243 -1.64 -22.40 -3.44
C ILE A 243 -2.28 -22.60 -2.07
N PHE A 244 -3.29 -23.46 -1.96
CA PHE A 244 -3.98 -23.70 -0.70
C PHE A 244 -3.04 -24.40 0.31
N ASP A 245 -2.42 -25.51 -0.06
CA ASP A 245 -1.49 -26.27 0.79
C ASP A 245 -0.30 -25.39 1.23
N SER A 246 0.19 -24.54 0.31
CA SER A 246 1.22 -23.56 0.63
C SER A 246 0.75 -22.54 1.68
N THR A 247 -0.51 -22.13 1.62
CA THR A 247 -1.08 -21.21 2.61
C THR A 247 -1.24 -21.88 3.98
N VAL A 248 -1.62 -23.16 4.01
CA VAL A 248 -1.68 -23.96 5.24
C VAL A 248 -0.29 -24.06 5.87
N MET A 249 0.73 -24.44 5.09
CA MET A 249 2.13 -24.50 5.57
C MET A 249 2.59 -23.14 6.13
N LEU A 250 2.29 -22.04 5.46
CA LEU A 250 2.66 -20.70 5.95
C LEU A 250 1.95 -20.36 7.27
N ALA A 251 0.69 -20.79 7.45
CA ALA A 251 -0.04 -20.64 8.71
C ALA A 251 0.62 -21.43 9.85
N GLU A 252 1.02 -22.67 9.59
CA GLU A 252 1.74 -23.54 10.53
C GLU A 252 3.11 -22.94 10.92
N MET A 253 3.78 -22.29 9.98
CA MET A 253 5.02 -21.54 10.25
C MET A 253 4.81 -20.24 11.02
N GLY A 254 3.55 -19.85 11.30
CA GLY A 254 3.20 -18.68 12.09
C GLY A 254 3.23 -17.36 11.32
N VAL A 255 3.12 -17.37 9.99
CA VAL A 255 2.92 -16.16 9.18
C VAL A 255 1.63 -15.45 9.62
N ASP A 256 1.64 -14.12 9.66
CA ASP A 256 0.53 -13.33 10.21
C ASP A 256 -0.53 -12.97 9.15
N GLU A 257 -0.16 -12.93 7.86
CA GLU A 257 -1.07 -12.64 6.74
C GLU A 257 -0.49 -13.18 5.42
N VAL A 258 -1.34 -13.72 4.56
CA VAL A 258 -0.99 -14.11 3.18
C VAL A 258 -1.77 -13.25 2.19
N ARG A 259 -1.10 -12.84 1.13
CA ARG A 259 -1.71 -12.15 0.01
C ARG A 259 -1.47 -12.92 -1.29
N ILE A 260 -2.53 -13.39 -1.90
CA ILE A 260 -2.52 -14.09 -3.19
C ILE A 260 -2.85 -13.08 -4.28
N ILE A 261 -2.01 -12.99 -5.30
CA ILE A 261 -2.12 -12.01 -6.39
C ILE A 261 -2.08 -12.80 -7.70
N LYS A 262 -3.08 -12.64 -8.58
CA LYS A 262 -2.91 -13.14 -9.95
C LYS A 262 -1.62 -12.55 -10.51
N THR A 263 -0.75 -13.37 -11.06
CA THR A 263 0.49 -12.88 -11.66
C THR A 263 0.17 -11.78 -12.66
N THR A 264 0.76 -10.60 -12.43
CA THR A 264 0.53 -9.43 -13.30
C THR A 264 1.14 -9.70 -14.67
N GLU A 265 0.35 -9.48 -15.71
CA GLU A 265 0.77 -9.62 -17.10
C GLU A 265 1.63 -8.44 -17.55
N ALA A 266 2.65 -8.11 -16.72
CA ALA A 266 3.64 -7.11 -17.03
C ALA A 266 4.55 -7.56 -18.20
N PRO A 267 5.25 -6.65 -18.89
CA PRO A 267 6.01 -6.98 -20.10
C PRO A 267 6.92 -8.18 -19.94
N ARG A 268 7.64 -8.28 -18.83
CA ARG A 268 8.56 -9.40 -18.59
C ARG A 268 7.87 -10.75 -18.42
N TRP A 269 6.70 -10.79 -17.79
CA TRP A 269 5.90 -12.01 -17.69
C TRP A 269 5.46 -12.49 -19.08
N GLN A 270 5.00 -11.55 -19.90
CA GLN A 270 4.59 -11.84 -21.27
C GLN A 270 5.75 -12.43 -22.12
N LEU A 271 6.97 -11.97 -21.90
CA LEU A 271 8.14 -12.47 -22.59
C LEU A 271 8.56 -13.90 -22.16
N ASN A 272 8.30 -14.29 -20.90
CA ASN A 272 8.93 -15.48 -20.32
C ASN A 272 7.93 -16.60 -19.96
N ALA A 273 6.68 -16.29 -19.69
CA ALA A 273 5.70 -17.27 -19.15
C ALA A 273 4.24 -16.90 -19.45
N ALA A 274 3.94 -16.30 -20.60
CA ALA A 274 2.60 -15.89 -21.00
C ALA A 274 1.59 -17.04 -20.94
N ASP A 275 1.99 -18.26 -21.36
CA ASP A 275 1.15 -19.46 -21.39
C ASP A 275 0.73 -19.94 -19.99
N ASP A 276 1.48 -19.56 -18.96
CA ASP A 276 1.16 -19.86 -17.57
C ASP A 276 0.20 -18.82 -16.94
N SER A 277 -0.27 -17.83 -17.70
CA SER A 277 -1.24 -16.83 -17.24
C SER A 277 -2.59 -17.45 -16.98
N LEU A 278 -3.19 -17.19 -15.81
CA LEU A 278 -4.59 -17.45 -15.56
C LEU A 278 -5.45 -16.42 -16.32
N THR A 279 -6.52 -16.85 -16.94
CA THR A 279 -7.58 -15.91 -17.32
C THR A 279 -8.24 -15.31 -16.08
N ILE A 280 -8.98 -14.22 -16.24
CA ILE A 280 -9.69 -13.58 -15.12
C ILE A 280 -10.75 -14.55 -14.55
N GLY A 281 -11.44 -15.29 -15.40
CA GLY A 281 -12.41 -16.31 -14.98
C GLY A 281 -11.75 -17.46 -14.20
N GLU A 282 -10.63 -17.99 -14.68
CA GLU A 282 -9.86 -19.03 -13.96
C GLU A 282 -9.41 -18.51 -12.58
N TYR A 283 -9.03 -17.24 -12.47
CA TYR A 283 -8.61 -16.64 -11.20
C TYR A 283 -9.78 -16.49 -10.20
N TYR A 284 -10.98 -16.10 -10.67
CA TYR A 284 -12.14 -16.05 -9.79
C TYR A 284 -12.62 -17.45 -9.37
N ASN A 285 -12.57 -18.43 -10.26
CA ASN A 285 -12.87 -19.82 -9.92
C ASN A 285 -11.87 -20.38 -8.90
N LEU A 286 -10.57 -20.11 -9.10
CA LEU A 286 -9.53 -20.42 -8.10
C LEU A 286 -9.84 -19.76 -6.74
N SER A 287 -10.28 -18.51 -6.76
CA SER A 287 -10.62 -17.78 -5.53
C SER A 287 -11.82 -18.41 -4.80
N ALA A 288 -12.84 -18.85 -5.52
CA ALA A 288 -14.01 -19.53 -4.94
C ALA A 288 -13.62 -20.90 -4.34
N GLU A 289 -12.83 -21.66 -5.07
CA GLU A 289 -12.34 -22.98 -4.61
C GLU A 289 -11.43 -22.81 -3.38
N PHE A 290 -10.51 -21.85 -3.40
CA PHE A 290 -9.68 -21.51 -2.25
C PHE A 290 -10.55 -21.15 -1.02
N ALA A 291 -11.59 -20.33 -1.21
CA ALA A 291 -12.47 -19.93 -0.12
C ALA A 291 -13.23 -21.13 0.47
N ARG A 292 -13.64 -22.09 -0.36
CA ARG A 292 -14.26 -23.35 0.07
C ARG A 292 -13.29 -24.17 0.93
N GLN A 293 -12.09 -24.43 0.43
CA GLN A 293 -11.04 -25.17 1.16
C GLN A 293 -10.66 -24.46 2.46
N TYR A 294 -10.53 -23.11 2.43
CA TYR A 294 -10.20 -22.29 3.59
C TYR A 294 -11.25 -22.44 4.71
N ARG A 295 -12.54 -22.44 4.34
CA ARG A 295 -13.64 -22.62 5.29
C ARG A 295 -13.67 -24.07 5.83
N GLU A 296 -13.56 -25.07 4.97
CA GLU A 296 -13.59 -26.49 5.33
C GLU A 296 -12.43 -26.88 6.25
N HIS A 297 -11.23 -26.36 5.97
CA HIS A 297 -10.05 -26.58 6.80
C HIS A 297 -10.11 -25.83 8.14
N GLY A 298 -10.95 -24.80 8.27
CA GLY A 298 -11.00 -23.96 9.46
C GLY A 298 -9.77 -23.06 9.64
N LEU A 299 -9.13 -22.67 8.53
CA LEU A 299 -7.90 -21.86 8.58
C LEU A 299 -8.16 -20.50 9.23
N ALA A 300 -7.37 -20.12 10.25
CA ALA A 300 -7.51 -18.88 10.99
C ALA A 300 -6.72 -17.70 10.41
N LEU A 301 -5.68 -17.99 9.61
CA LEU A 301 -4.77 -17.01 9.01
C LEU A 301 -5.53 -16.04 8.10
N PRO A 302 -5.43 -14.70 8.29
CA PRO A 302 -5.99 -13.75 7.34
C PRO A 302 -5.39 -13.90 5.94
N VAL A 303 -6.24 -14.02 4.93
CA VAL A 303 -5.83 -14.15 3.52
C VAL A 303 -6.51 -13.09 2.68
N THR A 304 -5.72 -12.36 1.90
CA THR A 304 -6.23 -11.45 0.86
C THR A 304 -6.00 -12.09 -0.51
N ILE A 305 -7.06 -12.44 -1.21
CA ILE A 305 -6.98 -12.80 -2.63
C ILE A 305 -7.29 -11.51 -3.41
N TRP A 306 -6.23 -10.92 -4.00
CA TRP A 306 -6.30 -9.57 -4.55
C TRP A 306 -7.34 -9.45 -5.66
N GLN A 307 -8.13 -8.37 -5.65
CA GLN A 307 -9.27 -8.14 -6.56
C GLN A 307 -10.35 -9.25 -6.52
N SER A 308 -10.39 -10.04 -5.46
CA SER A 308 -11.35 -11.12 -5.28
C SER A 308 -11.93 -11.12 -3.86
N LEU A 309 -11.21 -11.62 -2.88
CA LEU A 309 -11.70 -11.83 -1.52
C LEU A 309 -10.69 -11.41 -0.46
N PHE A 310 -11.20 -10.97 0.67
CA PHE A 310 -10.49 -10.99 1.95
C PHE A 310 -11.18 -11.98 2.88
N LEU A 311 -10.41 -12.87 3.47
CA LEU A 311 -10.88 -13.93 4.37
C LEU A 311 -10.23 -13.77 5.75
N ASN A 312 -11.02 -13.89 6.80
CA ASN A 312 -10.54 -13.93 8.18
C ASN A 312 -11.26 -15.02 8.97
N GLY A 313 -10.68 -16.21 9.00
CA GLY A 313 -11.29 -17.37 9.64
C GLY A 313 -11.41 -17.23 11.15
N LYS A 314 -10.47 -16.56 11.82
CA LYS A 314 -10.56 -16.29 13.26
C LYS A 314 -11.82 -15.49 13.63
N LYS A 315 -12.26 -14.60 12.75
CA LYS A 315 -13.45 -13.77 12.95
C LYS A 315 -14.67 -14.29 12.20
N GLN A 316 -14.51 -15.29 11.36
CA GLN A 316 -15.52 -15.79 10.42
C GLN A 316 -16.15 -14.63 9.62
N THR A 317 -15.28 -13.77 9.04
CA THR A 317 -15.68 -12.63 8.23
C THR A 317 -14.99 -12.69 6.87
N PHE A 318 -15.66 -12.14 5.86
CA PHE A 318 -15.09 -11.94 4.54
C PHE A 318 -15.50 -10.60 3.93
N SER A 319 -14.73 -10.15 2.95
CA SER A 319 -15.06 -9.02 2.08
C SER A 319 -14.87 -9.43 0.63
N VAL A 320 -15.81 -9.02 -0.22
CA VAL A 320 -15.68 -9.16 -1.66
C VAL A 320 -15.00 -7.90 -2.20
N LEU A 321 -13.73 -8.02 -2.57
CA LEU A 321 -12.85 -6.88 -2.86
C LEU A 321 -13.17 -6.11 -4.16
N PRO A 322 -13.78 -6.70 -5.20
CA PRO A 322 -14.30 -5.94 -6.32
C PRO A 322 -15.48 -5.03 -5.96
N VAL A 323 -16.19 -5.32 -4.86
CA VAL A 323 -17.33 -4.54 -4.38
C VAL A 323 -16.86 -3.50 -3.38
N LYS A 324 -17.24 -2.24 -3.56
CA LYS A 324 -17.08 -1.23 -2.52
C LYS A 324 -18.26 -1.30 -1.57
N ALA A 325 -17.98 -1.28 -0.26
CA ALA A 325 -18.99 -1.33 0.78
C ALA A 325 -19.97 -0.16 0.61
N SER A 326 -21.21 -0.51 0.30
CA SER A 326 -22.40 0.32 0.07
C SER A 326 -22.31 1.34 -1.09
N ALA A 327 -23.27 1.24 -2.00
CA ALA A 327 -23.57 2.29 -3.00
C ALA A 327 -23.90 3.66 -2.33
N CYS A 328 -24.24 3.66 -1.04
CA CYS A 328 -24.46 4.87 -0.25
C CYS A 328 -23.23 5.77 -0.12
N ASN A 329 -22.03 5.27 -0.40
CA ASN A 329 -20.77 6.02 -0.38
C ASN A 329 -20.26 6.36 -1.79
N TYR A 330 -21.10 6.22 -2.80
CA TYR A 330 -20.78 6.66 -4.14
C TYR A 330 -20.82 8.19 -4.23
N HIS A 331 -19.71 8.79 -4.62
CA HIS A 331 -19.61 10.21 -4.93
C HIS A 331 -18.77 10.37 -6.18
N GLU A 332 -19.29 11.10 -7.17
CA GLU A 332 -18.55 11.38 -8.41
C GLU A 332 -17.25 12.16 -8.16
N GLU A 333 -17.23 12.98 -7.12
CA GLU A 333 -16.05 13.75 -6.69
C GLU A 333 -15.00 12.92 -5.94
N ALA A 334 -15.30 11.66 -5.58
CA ALA A 334 -14.33 10.79 -4.96
C ALA A 334 -13.18 10.46 -5.92
N LEU A 335 -11.97 10.41 -5.40
CA LEU A 335 -10.80 10.03 -6.20
C LEU A 335 -10.92 8.59 -6.71
N ILE A 336 -10.48 8.35 -7.96
CA ILE A 336 -10.53 7.02 -8.59
C ILE A 336 -9.75 5.98 -7.80
N CYS A 337 -8.68 6.39 -7.12
CA CYS A 337 -7.88 5.50 -6.30
C CYS A 337 -7.24 6.23 -5.12
N ASN A 338 -7.71 5.93 -3.92
CA ASN A 338 -7.08 6.44 -2.71
C ASN A 338 -5.62 5.98 -2.53
N ALA A 339 -5.24 4.82 -3.07
CA ALA A 339 -3.86 4.34 -2.98
C ALA A 339 -2.92 5.21 -3.82
N MET A 340 -3.34 5.66 -5.01
CA MET A 340 -2.53 6.52 -5.88
C MET A 340 -2.31 7.93 -5.31
N THR A 341 -3.22 8.42 -4.45
CA THR A 341 -3.10 9.71 -3.77
C THR A 341 -2.52 9.59 -2.36
N ARG A 342 -2.56 8.39 -1.76
CA ARG A 342 -1.97 8.13 -0.44
C ARG A 342 -0.56 7.59 -0.51
N LYS A 343 -0.18 7.04 -1.65
CA LYS A 343 1.09 6.35 -1.84
C LYS A 343 1.67 6.70 -3.19
N VAL A 344 2.95 7.01 -3.21
CA VAL A 344 3.71 7.26 -4.43
C VAL A 344 4.84 6.24 -4.53
N SER A 345 5.12 5.75 -5.73
CA SER A 345 6.22 4.82 -5.97
C SER A 345 7.41 5.55 -6.58
N VAL A 346 8.53 5.53 -5.88
CA VAL A 346 9.80 6.11 -6.31
C VAL A 346 10.70 4.99 -6.82
N GLN A 347 11.14 5.09 -8.07
CA GLN A 347 12.01 4.12 -8.71
C GLN A 347 13.49 4.41 -8.42
N ALA A 348 14.37 3.42 -8.62
CA ALA A 348 15.79 3.55 -8.30
C ALA A 348 16.53 4.62 -9.12
N ASN A 349 16.07 4.92 -10.33
CA ASN A 349 16.54 6.03 -11.15
C ASN A 349 15.95 7.40 -10.74
N GLY A 350 15.14 7.45 -9.69
CA GLY A 350 14.48 8.65 -9.19
C GLY A 350 13.14 8.98 -9.86
N GLU A 351 12.72 8.22 -10.87
CA GLU A 351 11.41 8.43 -11.50
C GLU A 351 10.28 8.11 -10.52
N ILE A 352 9.22 8.90 -10.59
CA ILE A 352 7.99 8.67 -9.86
C ILE A 352 6.97 7.99 -10.76
N ILE A 353 6.24 7.05 -10.18
CA ILE A 353 5.11 6.38 -10.82
C ILE A 353 3.93 6.30 -9.84
N PRO A 354 2.68 6.32 -10.34
CA PRO A 354 1.52 6.31 -9.45
C PRO A 354 1.31 4.98 -8.72
N CYS A 355 1.77 3.87 -9.31
CA CYS A 355 1.60 2.54 -8.72
C CYS A 355 2.72 1.60 -9.17
N ALA A 356 3.35 0.89 -8.25
CA ALA A 356 4.49 0.01 -8.51
C ALA A 356 4.27 -1.03 -9.65
N PRO A 357 3.10 -1.69 -9.80
CA PRO A 357 2.85 -2.60 -10.92
C PRO A 357 2.96 -1.97 -12.32
N LEU A 358 2.97 -0.66 -12.43
CA LEU A 358 3.11 0.05 -13.71
C LEU A 358 4.58 0.32 -14.10
N ALA A 359 5.56 0.02 -13.24
CA ALA A 359 6.96 0.38 -13.46
C ALA A 359 7.50 -0.07 -14.82
N GLY A 360 7.46 -1.37 -15.10
CA GLY A 360 7.93 -1.92 -16.38
C GLY A 360 7.15 -1.41 -17.58
N LEU A 361 5.82 -1.22 -17.46
CA LEU A 361 4.99 -0.67 -18.54
C LEU A 361 5.35 0.79 -18.84
N TYR A 362 5.50 1.62 -17.81
CA TYR A 362 5.85 3.03 -17.99
C TYR A 362 7.24 3.19 -18.60
N THR A 363 8.21 2.38 -18.17
CA THR A 363 9.54 2.31 -18.80
C THR A 363 9.42 1.93 -20.28
N LEU A 364 8.64 0.91 -20.61
CA LEU A 364 8.46 0.44 -22.00
C LEU A 364 7.80 1.52 -22.89
N LEU A 365 6.80 2.23 -22.35
CA LEU A 365 6.06 3.27 -23.08
C LEU A 365 6.75 4.65 -23.04
N GLY A 366 7.85 4.81 -22.30
CA GLY A 366 8.52 6.10 -22.12
C GLY A 366 7.70 7.14 -21.37
N ILE A 367 6.73 6.71 -20.53
CA ILE A 367 5.87 7.62 -19.76
C ILE A 367 6.65 8.17 -18.58
N LYS A 368 6.71 9.50 -18.47
CA LYS A 368 7.42 10.21 -17.39
C LYS A 368 6.41 10.97 -16.53
N MET A 369 6.49 10.77 -15.21
CA MET A 369 5.63 11.41 -14.21
C MET A 369 6.38 12.40 -13.29
N GLY A 370 7.66 12.61 -13.54
CA GLY A 370 8.58 13.42 -12.75
C GLY A 370 9.75 12.61 -12.22
N ASN A 371 10.81 13.29 -11.78
CA ASN A 371 12.00 12.64 -11.25
C ASN A 371 12.53 13.38 -10.02
N ILE A 372 12.53 12.70 -8.87
CA ILE A 372 12.91 13.30 -7.59
C ILE A 372 14.41 13.60 -7.48
N LYS A 373 15.28 12.91 -8.25
CA LYS A 373 16.72 13.20 -8.23
C LYS A 373 17.02 14.55 -8.87
N THR A 374 16.26 14.97 -9.87
CA THR A 374 16.44 16.20 -10.62
C THR A 374 15.53 17.36 -10.18
N GLU A 375 14.29 17.05 -9.81
CA GLU A 375 13.25 18.04 -9.52
C GLU A 375 12.97 18.20 -8.01
N GLY A 376 13.32 17.17 -7.21
CA GLY A 376 12.99 17.09 -5.79
C GLY A 376 11.58 16.56 -5.54
N LEU A 377 11.39 15.93 -4.38
CA LEU A 377 10.12 15.30 -4.00
C LEU A 377 9.00 16.34 -3.83
N LYS A 378 9.28 17.45 -3.15
CA LYS A 378 8.26 18.48 -2.87
C LYS A 378 7.63 19.01 -4.16
N LYS A 379 8.44 19.39 -5.15
CA LYS A 379 7.94 19.88 -6.44
C LYS A 379 7.08 18.83 -7.11
N THR A 380 7.56 17.60 -7.20
CA THR A 380 6.86 16.49 -7.85
C THR A 380 5.52 16.14 -7.17
N LEU A 381 5.40 16.35 -5.84
CA LEU A 381 4.15 16.14 -5.10
C LEU A 381 3.23 17.38 -5.07
N THR A 382 3.64 18.50 -5.65
CA THR A 382 2.86 19.73 -5.69
C THR A 382 2.30 20.01 -7.08
N GLU A 383 3.08 19.73 -8.12
CA GLU A 383 2.75 20.08 -9.50
C GLU A 383 3.35 19.11 -10.50
N GLY A 384 2.91 19.19 -11.76
CA GLY A 384 3.48 18.46 -12.89
C GLY A 384 2.79 17.13 -13.20
N PRO A 385 3.42 16.31 -14.06
CA PRO A 385 2.75 15.17 -14.70
C PRO A 385 2.16 14.14 -13.74
N LEU A 386 2.77 13.92 -12.56
CA LEU A 386 2.19 13.01 -11.56
C LEU A 386 0.82 13.51 -11.11
N ILE A 387 0.74 14.77 -10.70
CA ILE A 387 -0.49 15.37 -10.16
C ILE A 387 -1.56 15.45 -11.24
N GLU A 388 -1.21 15.89 -12.45
CA GLU A 388 -2.12 16.02 -13.59
C GLU A 388 -2.73 14.69 -14.03
N ASN A 389 -1.99 13.57 -13.89
CA ASN A 389 -2.43 12.25 -14.34
C ASN A 389 -3.00 11.34 -13.23
N VAL A 390 -2.85 11.70 -11.95
CA VAL A 390 -3.28 10.84 -10.83
C VAL A 390 -4.48 11.40 -10.09
N ILE A 391 -4.64 12.72 -10.07
CA ILE A 391 -5.75 13.39 -9.37
C ILE A 391 -6.97 13.42 -10.29
N HIS A 392 -7.63 12.26 -10.42
CA HIS A 392 -8.88 12.10 -11.15
C HIS A 392 -9.99 11.62 -10.24
N THR A 393 -11.21 12.00 -10.57
CA THR A 393 -12.42 11.61 -9.86
C THR A 393 -13.09 10.38 -10.49
N VAL A 394 -14.02 9.79 -9.76
CA VAL A 394 -14.88 8.71 -10.25
C VAL A 394 -15.77 9.23 -11.40
N GLY A 395 -16.22 10.50 -11.33
CA GLY A 395 -16.95 11.17 -12.39
C GLY A 395 -16.13 11.34 -13.67
N ASP A 396 -14.84 11.70 -13.56
CA ASP A 396 -13.95 11.77 -14.72
C ASP A 396 -13.85 10.41 -15.42
N LYS A 397 -13.70 9.34 -14.65
CA LYS A 397 -13.64 7.97 -15.18
C LYS A 397 -14.95 7.56 -15.85
N ARG A 398 -16.08 7.90 -15.26
CA ARG A 398 -17.42 7.64 -15.83
C ARG A 398 -17.61 8.35 -17.16
N THR A 399 -17.16 9.59 -17.24
CA THR A 399 -17.26 10.42 -18.45
C THR A 399 -16.30 9.96 -19.55
N TYR A 400 -15.06 9.63 -19.19
CA TYR A 400 -14.05 9.19 -20.13
C TYR A 400 -14.39 7.85 -20.79
N SER A 401 -14.86 6.88 -19.99
CA SER A 401 -15.11 5.50 -20.46
C SER A 401 -16.59 5.28 -20.76
N GLN A 402 -16.95 5.21 -22.05
CA GLN A 402 -18.33 4.87 -22.48
C GLN A 402 -18.84 3.58 -21.85
N LYS A 403 -17.97 2.55 -21.71
CA LYS A 403 -18.30 1.28 -21.05
C LYS A 403 -18.70 1.50 -19.59
N CYS A 404 -17.98 2.36 -18.87
CA CYS A 404 -18.29 2.70 -17.48
C CYS A 404 -19.53 3.61 -17.37
N GLY A 405 -19.68 4.59 -18.27
CA GLY A 405 -20.79 5.54 -18.26
C GLY A 405 -22.17 4.88 -18.37
N GLY A 406 -22.28 3.82 -19.19
CA GLY A 406 -23.50 3.04 -19.37
C GLY A 406 -23.64 1.81 -18.48
N CYS A 407 -22.71 1.55 -17.56
CA CYS A 407 -22.68 0.32 -16.78
C CYS A 407 -23.65 0.37 -15.58
N PRO A 408 -24.59 -0.60 -15.45
CA PRO A 408 -25.53 -0.65 -14.33
C PRO A 408 -24.86 -0.90 -12.97
N TYR A 409 -23.64 -1.41 -12.97
CA TYR A 409 -22.87 -1.70 -11.76
C TYR A 409 -21.88 -0.59 -11.38
N PHE A 410 -21.89 0.56 -12.08
CA PHE A 410 -20.85 1.57 -11.89
C PHE A 410 -20.78 2.11 -10.46
N GLU A 411 -21.90 2.32 -9.81
CA GLU A 411 -21.94 2.82 -8.42
C GLU A 411 -21.28 1.86 -7.42
N ASN A 412 -21.42 0.55 -7.62
CA ASN A 412 -20.74 -0.47 -6.82
C ASN A 412 -19.26 -0.62 -7.20
N CYS A 413 -18.96 -0.56 -8.49
CA CYS A 413 -17.63 -0.75 -9.05
C CYS A 413 -16.75 0.51 -8.94
N GLN A 414 -17.32 1.68 -9.20
CA GLN A 414 -16.64 2.98 -9.27
C GLN A 414 -15.39 2.96 -10.19
N GLY A 415 -15.53 2.24 -11.30
CA GLY A 415 -14.53 2.15 -12.36
C GLY A 415 -13.30 1.26 -12.08
N GLY A 416 -13.20 0.64 -10.92
CA GLY A 416 -12.17 -0.35 -10.66
C GLY A 416 -10.79 0.20 -10.32
N CYS A 417 -9.75 -0.57 -10.66
CA CYS A 417 -8.36 -0.27 -10.38
C CYS A 417 -7.72 0.50 -11.55
N PRO A 418 -7.27 1.75 -11.39
CA PRO A 418 -6.64 2.52 -12.47
C PRO A 418 -5.38 1.84 -13.04
N ALA A 419 -4.59 1.14 -12.22
CA ALA A 419 -3.41 0.44 -12.72
C ALA A 419 -3.78 -0.72 -13.66
N LEU A 420 -4.85 -1.49 -13.34
CA LEU A 420 -5.36 -2.51 -14.25
C LEU A 420 -5.98 -1.87 -15.51
N SER A 421 -6.70 -0.76 -15.34
CA SER A 421 -7.22 -0.01 -16.49
C SER A 421 -6.08 0.40 -17.43
N MET A 422 -4.99 0.93 -16.90
CA MET A 422 -3.81 1.30 -17.71
C MET A 422 -3.20 0.09 -18.43
N LEU A 423 -3.07 -1.06 -17.75
CA LEU A 423 -2.54 -2.29 -18.34
C LEU A 423 -3.39 -2.84 -19.48
N PHE A 424 -4.73 -2.77 -19.37
CA PHE A 424 -5.65 -3.35 -20.35
C PHE A 424 -6.13 -2.38 -21.44
N SER A 425 -6.27 -1.10 -21.10
CA SER A 425 -6.85 -0.11 -22.01
C SER A 425 -5.90 1.03 -22.39
N GLY A 426 -4.70 1.07 -21.84
CA GLY A 426 -3.73 2.14 -22.07
C GLY A 426 -4.06 3.48 -21.37
N SER A 427 -5.05 3.51 -20.48
CA SER A 427 -5.46 4.72 -19.74
C SER A 427 -5.83 4.39 -18.29
N LEU A 428 -5.45 5.25 -17.35
CA LEU A 428 -5.89 5.16 -15.95
C LEU A 428 -7.41 5.31 -15.81
N LEU A 429 -8.04 6.01 -16.76
CA LEU A 429 -9.48 6.25 -16.80
C LEU A 429 -10.27 5.21 -17.61
N GLY A 430 -9.60 4.25 -18.23
CA GLY A 430 -10.23 3.17 -18.98
C GLY A 430 -10.94 2.14 -18.07
N PRO A 431 -11.63 1.15 -18.64
CA PRO A 431 -12.29 0.10 -17.87
C PRO A 431 -11.28 -0.82 -17.18
N ASP A 432 -11.68 -1.40 -16.06
CA ASP A 432 -10.97 -2.48 -15.37
C ASP A 432 -11.63 -3.82 -15.74
N ASP A 433 -10.98 -4.62 -16.55
CA ASP A 433 -11.55 -5.87 -17.05
C ASP A 433 -11.76 -6.93 -15.96
N TYR A 434 -11.01 -6.89 -14.85
CA TYR A 434 -11.30 -7.77 -13.70
C TYR A 434 -12.68 -7.48 -13.13
N LYS A 435 -12.97 -6.21 -12.87
CA LYS A 435 -14.27 -5.82 -12.32
C LYS A 435 -15.40 -6.00 -13.34
N CYS A 436 -15.14 -5.72 -14.61
CA CYS A 436 -16.11 -6.01 -15.66
C CYS A 436 -16.47 -7.50 -15.69
N ALA A 437 -15.48 -8.39 -15.69
CA ALA A 437 -15.71 -9.84 -15.68
C ALA A 437 -16.37 -10.31 -14.37
N PHE A 438 -16.01 -9.70 -13.23
CA PHE A 438 -16.62 -10.01 -11.94
C PHE A 438 -18.13 -9.83 -11.98
N TYR A 439 -18.62 -8.67 -12.41
CA TYR A 439 -20.05 -8.37 -12.42
C TYR A 439 -20.82 -9.12 -13.51
N SER A 440 -20.19 -9.43 -14.66
CA SER A 440 -20.82 -10.22 -15.71
C SER A 440 -20.84 -11.72 -15.44
N GLY A 441 -20.01 -12.21 -14.53
CA GLY A 441 -19.80 -13.64 -14.24
C GLY A 441 -20.47 -14.15 -12.96
N GLU A 442 -21.32 -13.36 -12.32
CA GLU A 442 -22.06 -13.73 -11.09
C GLU A 442 -21.16 -14.18 -9.91
N TYR A 443 -19.90 -13.81 -9.92
CA TYR A 443 -18.91 -14.24 -8.91
C TYR A 443 -19.24 -13.77 -7.49
N TYR A 444 -19.98 -12.67 -7.35
CA TYR A 444 -20.43 -12.22 -6.03
C TYR A 444 -21.28 -13.28 -5.32
N ASN A 445 -22.28 -13.78 -6.01
CA ASN A 445 -23.18 -14.81 -5.47
C ASN A 445 -22.41 -16.10 -5.19
N ALA A 446 -21.51 -16.51 -6.09
CA ALA A 446 -20.67 -17.68 -5.89
C ALA A 446 -19.83 -17.57 -4.60
N PHE A 447 -19.21 -16.43 -4.33
CA PHE A 447 -18.43 -16.21 -3.10
C PHE A 447 -19.31 -16.20 -1.85
N CYS A 448 -20.48 -15.57 -1.90
CA CYS A 448 -21.41 -15.53 -0.77
C CYS A 448 -21.93 -16.93 -0.44
N ASN A 449 -22.25 -17.76 -1.46
CA ASN A 449 -22.72 -19.13 -1.25
C ASN A 449 -21.64 -20.02 -0.62
N VAL A 450 -20.39 -19.92 -1.10
CA VAL A 450 -19.26 -20.68 -0.54
C VAL A 450 -19.01 -20.31 0.92
N LEU A 451 -19.21 -19.05 1.28
CA LEU A 451 -18.96 -18.50 2.62
C LEU A 451 -20.26 -18.31 3.43
N GLU A 452 -21.29 -19.08 3.11
CA GLU A 452 -22.56 -19.05 3.85
C GLU A 452 -22.35 -19.25 5.36
N GLY A 453 -23.03 -18.42 6.16
CA GLY A 453 -22.85 -18.39 7.63
C GLY A 453 -21.72 -17.49 8.13
N TRP A 454 -20.86 -16.99 7.25
CA TRP A 454 -19.86 -15.98 7.62
C TRP A 454 -20.40 -14.56 7.42
N LYS A 455 -19.90 -13.61 8.23
CA LYS A 455 -20.28 -12.21 8.12
C LYS A 455 -19.63 -11.56 6.90
N ASN A 456 -20.44 -11.19 5.90
CA ASN A 456 -19.99 -10.38 4.77
C ASN A 456 -19.84 -8.91 5.20
N LEU A 457 -18.66 -8.33 5.00
CA LEU A 457 -18.35 -6.93 5.34
C LEU A 457 -18.55 -5.98 4.14
N THR A 458 -18.91 -6.51 2.98
CA THR A 458 -19.14 -5.76 1.73
C THR A 458 -20.43 -6.25 1.05
N PRO A 459 -21.61 -6.10 1.67
CA PRO A 459 -22.86 -6.44 1.01
C PRO A 459 -23.08 -5.53 -0.22
N MET A 460 -23.61 -6.13 -1.34
CA MET A 460 -24.08 -5.36 -2.52
C MET A 460 -25.40 -4.70 -2.23
#